data_f958671a1eeb8901257a5778b13de733
#
_entry.id   f958671a1eeb8901257a5778b13de733
#
_cell.length_a   1.000
_cell.length_b   1.000
_cell.length_c   1.000
_cell.angle_alpha   90.00
_cell.angle_beta   90.00
_cell.angle_gamma   90.00
#
_symmetry.space_group_name_H-M   'P 1'
#
loop_
_entity.id
_entity.type
_entity.pdbx_description
1 polymer ?
#
loop_
_entity_poly.entity_id
_entity_poly.type
_entity_poly.pdbx_seq_one_letter_code
_entity_poly.pdbx_strand_id
1 'polypeptide(L)'
;DPSSGTYLAQVSVDNNTGENATLIAWLDFNGNGTFDVGEACQAQPPVTSSSSSQNRFLFWPSAPSVLPNGSYTYLRIRLTKSSHSMGNNNATGYYEDGETEDYRVLVDDFPLAINLLSFTTRVITDDHVKLEWMTSGEENFNGFDIQRSSDALNWTTLQTVFATGNGSSTINQYLYNDLHPLKGKSFY
;
A
#
# COMPACT_ATOMS: atom_id res chain seq x y z
N ASP A 1 5.77 0.13 0.02
CA ASP A 1 6.49 1.23 0.67
C ASP A 1 7.87 1.39 0.00
N PRO A 2 8.10 2.49 -0.75
CA PRO A 2 9.38 2.73 -1.43
C PRO A 2 10.56 2.86 -0.45
N SER A 3 10.31 3.33 0.78
CA SER A 3 11.34 3.49 1.80
C SER A 3 11.77 2.15 2.42
N SER A 4 10.89 1.16 2.43
CA SER A 4 11.18 -0.18 2.96
C SER A 4 11.82 -1.11 1.94
N GLY A 5 11.76 -0.76 0.66
CA GLY A 5 12.21 -1.63 -0.43
C GLY A 5 11.43 -2.93 -0.53
N THR A 6 10.18 -2.94 -0.07
CA THR A 6 9.30 -4.12 -0.07
C THR A 6 8.03 -3.83 -0.88
N TYR A 7 7.75 -4.68 -1.86
CA TYR A 7 6.52 -4.59 -2.64
C TYR A 7 5.72 -5.87 -2.59
N LEU A 8 4.40 -5.73 -2.59
CA LEU A 8 3.44 -6.83 -2.62
C LEU A 8 2.37 -6.52 -3.66
N ALA A 9 2.09 -7.48 -4.53
CA ALA A 9 0.95 -7.44 -5.44
C ALA A 9 0.12 -8.72 -5.29
N GLN A 10 -1.18 -8.61 -5.45
CA GLN A 10 -2.09 -9.75 -5.56
C GLN A 10 -2.67 -9.78 -6.96
N VAL A 11 -2.61 -10.95 -7.58
CA VAL A 11 -3.18 -11.19 -8.91
C VAL A 11 -4.16 -12.37 -8.85
N SER A 12 -5.22 -12.29 -9.66
CA SER A 12 -6.14 -13.40 -9.89
C SER A 12 -5.77 -14.07 -11.20
N VAL A 13 -5.57 -15.38 -11.17
CA VAL A 13 -5.02 -16.14 -12.29
C VAL A 13 -5.92 -17.34 -12.60
N ASP A 14 -6.20 -17.55 -13.88
CA ASP A 14 -6.90 -18.71 -14.38
C ASP A 14 -5.90 -19.66 -15.05
N ASN A 15 -5.99 -20.94 -14.70
CA ASN A 15 -5.20 -21.99 -15.33
C ASN A 15 -6.06 -23.24 -15.52
N ASN A 16 -6.50 -23.47 -16.74
CA ASN A 16 -7.30 -24.65 -17.13
C ASN A 16 -6.55 -25.58 -18.09
N THR A 17 -5.23 -25.56 -18.10
CA THR A 17 -4.38 -26.24 -19.10
C THR A 17 -4.20 -27.74 -18.85
N GLY A 18 -4.66 -28.27 -17.70
CA GLY A 18 -4.46 -29.65 -17.29
C GLY A 18 -3.17 -29.92 -16.53
N GLU A 19 -2.26 -28.93 -16.44
CA GLU A 19 -1.02 -29.02 -15.66
C GLU A 19 -0.75 -27.74 -14.88
N ASN A 20 0.21 -27.78 -13.95
CA ASN A 20 0.60 -26.58 -13.21
C ASN A 20 1.24 -25.54 -14.14
N ALA A 21 1.04 -24.27 -13.80
CA ALA A 21 1.67 -23.16 -14.49
C ALA A 21 2.60 -22.36 -13.54
N THR A 22 3.65 -21.84 -14.11
CA THR A 22 4.60 -20.95 -13.45
C THR A 22 4.18 -19.50 -13.71
N LEU A 23 4.06 -18.72 -12.65
CA LEU A 23 3.76 -17.30 -12.69
C LEU A 23 4.99 -16.53 -12.19
N ILE A 24 5.54 -15.67 -13.03
CA ILE A 24 6.65 -14.77 -12.66
C ILE A 24 6.27 -13.35 -13.04
N ALA A 25 6.64 -12.40 -12.19
CA ALA A 25 6.50 -10.99 -12.48
C ALA A 25 7.84 -10.27 -12.30
N TRP A 26 8.04 -9.20 -13.08
CA TRP A 26 9.20 -8.30 -13.02
C TRP A 26 8.70 -6.89 -12.79
N LEU A 27 9.23 -6.24 -11.77
CA LEU A 27 8.96 -4.84 -11.47
C LEU A 27 10.24 -4.04 -11.72
N ASP A 28 10.23 -3.18 -12.73
CA ASP A 28 11.36 -2.27 -13.03
C ASP A 28 11.46 -1.20 -11.93
N PHE A 29 12.00 -1.57 -10.75
CA PHE A 29 12.12 -0.67 -9.61
C PHE A 29 13.37 0.21 -9.67
N ASN A 30 14.30 -0.05 -10.59
CA ASN A 30 15.47 0.80 -10.82
C ASN A 30 15.26 1.83 -11.97
N GLY A 31 14.18 1.68 -12.76
CA GLY A 31 13.77 2.61 -13.80
C GLY A 31 14.67 2.63 -15.02
N ASN A 32 15.41 1.54 -15.27
CA ASN A 32 16.34 1.46 -16.40
C ASN A 32 15.66 1.08 -17.73
N GLY A 33 14.35 0.76 -17.70
CA GLY A 33 13.55 0.37 -18.85
C GLY A 33 13.76 -1.07 -19.32
N THR A 34 14.42 -1.89 -18.52
CA THR A 34 14.59 -3.33 -18.74
C THR A 34 14.07 -4.11 -17.55
N PHE A 35 13.67 -5.37 -17.78
CA PHE A 35 13.28 -6.28 -16.71
C PHE A 35 14.44 -7.20 -16.37
N ASP A 36 15.15 -6.87 -15.30
CA ASP A 36 16.35 -7.59 -14.87
C ASP A 36 16.02 -8.82 -14.02
N VAL A 37 16.97 -9.77 -13.93
CA VAL A 37 16.80 -10.97 -13.11
C VAL A 37 16.55 -10.66 -11.64
N GLY A 38 17.16 -9.58 -11.12
CA GLY A 38 17.00 -9.11 -9.74
C GLY A 38 15.63 -8.48 -9.45
N GLU A 39 14.86 -8.18 -10.49
CA GLU A 39 13.53 -7.59 -10.43
C GLU A 39 12.41 -8.62 -10.51
N ALA A 40 12.77 -9.89 -10.67
CA ALA A 40 11.82 -10.98 -10.78
C ALA A 40 11.29 -11.44 -9.43
N CYS A 41 10.01 -11.75 -9.41
CA CYS A 41 9.33 -12.43 -8.31
C CYS A 41 8.54 -13.61 -8.87
N GLN A 42 8.79 -14.82 -8.39
CA GLN A 42 8.03 -16.01 -8.75
C GLN A 42 6.98 -16.31 -7.69
N ALA A 43 5.72 -16.39 -8.12
CA ALA A 43 4.63 -16.77 -7.23
C ALA A 43 4.77 -18.21 -6.70
N GLN A 44 4.50 -18.38 -5.42
CA GLN A 44 4.51 -19.68 -4.76
C GLN A 44 3.19 -19.93 -4.02
N PRO A 45 2.66 -21.16 -4.03
CA PRO A 45 3.01 -22.29 -4.92
C PRO A 45 2.69 -21.99 -6.40
N PRO A 46 3.11 -22.81 -7.35
CA PRO A 46 2.70 -22.71 -8.75
C PRO A 46 1.18 -22.68 -8.91
N VAL A 47 0.70 -22.10 -10.00
CA VAL A 47 -0.74 -22.03 -10.29
C VAL A 47 -1.23 -23.39 -10.76
N THR A 48 -2.04 -24.05 -9.94
CA THR A 48 -2.58 -25.38 -10.29
C THR A 48 -3.62 -25.29 -11.40
N SER A 49 -3.76 -26.34 -12.20
CA SER A 49 -4.87 -26.38 -13.16
C SER A 49 -6.21 -26.51 -12.42
N SER A 50 -7.13 -25.58 -12.70
CA SER A 50 -8.42 -25.48 -12.04
C SER A 50 -9.42 -24.75 -12.93
N SER A 51 -10.71 -25.08 -12.77
CA SER A 51 -11.81 -24.33 -13.40
C SER A 51 -12.17 -23.03 -12.67
N SER A 52 -11.49 -22.72 -11.56
CA SER A 52 -11.72 -21.53 -10.75
C SER A 52 -10.47 -20.68 -10.70
N SER A 53 -10.66 -19.36 -10.73
CA SER A 53 -9.58 -18.38 -10.53
C SER A 53 -8.87 -18.58 -9.19
N GLN A 54 -7.58 -18.34 -9.17
CA GLN A 54 -6.71 -18.51 -8.02
C GLN A 54 -5.99 -17.20 -7.72
N ASN A 55 -6.04 -16.77 -6.47
CA ASN A 55 -5.24 -15.63 -6.04
C ASN A 55 -3.80 -16.06 -5.79
N ARG A 56 -2.85 -15.27 -6.28
CA ARG A 56 -1.42 -15.39 -6.03
C ARG A 56 -0.85 -14.08 -5.53
N PHE A 57 0.12 -14.19 -4.64
CA PHE A 57 0.88 -13.04 -4.15
C PHE A 57 2.24 -13.01 -4.82
N LEU A 58 2.60 -11.82 -5.28
CA LEU A 58 3.91 -11.49 -5.83
C LEU A 58 4.61 -10.61 -4.79
N PHE A 59 5.78 -11.04 -4.34
CA PHE A 59 6.45 -10.41 -3.22
C PHE A 59 7.92 -10.13 -3.53
N TRP A 60 8.31 -8.85 -3.45
CA TRP A 60 9.69 -8.38 -3.61
C TRP A 60 10.21 -7.87 -2.25
N PRO A 61 10.97 -8.71 -1.49
CA PRO A 61 11.37 -8.37 -0.13
C PRO A 61 12.50 -7.33 -0.04
N SER A 62 13.19 -7.09 -1.15
CA SER A 62 14.35 -6.21 -1.23
C SER A 62 14.40 -5.56 -2.61
N ALA A 63 13.55 -4.60 -2.84
CA ALA A 63 13.42 -3.90 -4.10
C ALA A 63 13.51 -2.38 -3.85
N PRO A 64 14.70 -1.83 -3.51
CA PRO A 64 14.85 -0.42 -3.23
C PRO A 64 14.52 0.39 -4.48
N SER A 65 13.45 1.14 -4.44
CA SER A 65 13.12 2.05 -5.54
C SER A 65 14.03 3.27 -5.47
N VAL A 66 14.65 3.58 -6.59
CA VAL A 66 15.35 4.85 -6.81
C VAL A 66 14.50 5.84 -7.60
N LEU A 67 13.26 5.45 -7.89
CA LEU A 67 12.35 6.23 -8.70
C LEU A 67 11.71 7.35 -7.87
N PRO A 68 11.63 8.57 -8.42
CA PRO A 68 10.97 9.68 -7.75
C PRO A 68 9.48 9.41 -7.54
N ASN A 69 8.94 9.93 -6.41
CA ASN A 69 7.51 9.98 -6.18
C ASN A 69 6.80 10.72 -7.33
N GLY A 70 5.65 10.22 -7.76
CA GLY A 70 4.90 10.72 -8.90
C GLY A 70 5.42 10.24 -10.27
N SER A 71 6.51 9.49 -10.31
CA SER A 71 7.00 8.88 -11.55
C SER A 71 6.22 7.60 -11.91
N TYR A 72 6.54 7.04 -13.05
CA TYR A 72 5.95 5.77 -13.50
C TYR A 72 7.04 4.75 -13.76
N THR A 73 6.71 3.51 -13.47
CA THR A 73 7.50 2.34 -13.88
C THR A 73 6.61 1.29 -14.54
N TYR A 74 7.18 0.13 -14.81
CA TYR A 74 6.48 -0.96 -15.48
C TYR A 74 6.57 -2.25 -14.68
N LEU A 75 5.47 -2.98 -14.68
CA LEU A 75 5.33 -4.33 -14.14
C LEU A 75 4.98 -5.25 -15.31
N ARG A 76 5.76 -6.30 -15.52
CA ARG A 76 5.44 -7.39 -16.44
C ARG A 76 5.05 -8.62 -15.66
N ILE A 77 3.98 -9.27 -16.06
CA ILE A 77 3.54 -10.55 -15.51
C ILE A 77 3.49 -11.57 -16.63
N ARG A 78 4.06 -12.75 -16.41
CA ARG A 78 4.02 -13.86 -17.35
C ARG A 78 3.56 -15.14 -16.68
N LEU A 79 2.70 -15.85 -17.39
CA LEU A 79 2.19 -17.16 -17.01
C LEU A 79 2.47 -18.13 -18.16
N THR A 80 3.01 -19.30 -17.87
CA THR A 80 3.12 -20.40 -18.83
C THR A 80 3.14 -21.73 -18.11
N LYS A 81 2.90 -22.85 -18.80
CA LYS A 81 3.01 -24.17 -18.21
C LYS A 81 4.37 -24.40 -17.54
N SER A 82 4.37 -25.06 -16.40
CA SER A 82 5.62 -25.30 -15.66
C SER A 82 6.60 -26.23 -16.41
N SER A 83 6.10 -27.05 -17.34
CA SER A 83 6.92 -27.87 -18.25
C SER A 83 7.87 -27.05 -19.13
N HIS A 84 7.58 -25.77 -19.39
CA HIS A 84 8.43 -24.86 -20.17
C HIS A 84 9.63 -24.31 -19.39
N SER A 85 9.71 -24.57 -18.07
CA SER A 85 10.84 -24.18 -17.23
C SER A 85 11.16 -22.67 -17.27
N MET A 86 10.12 -21.81 -17.32
CA MET A 86 10.30 -20.36 -17.24
C MET A 86 10.98 -19.97 -15.92
N GLY A 87 12.01 -19.14 -16.00
CA GLY A 87 12.77 -18.64 -14.84
C GLY A 87 12.89 -17.12 -14.86
N ASN A 88 13.59 -16.58 -13.85
CA ASN A 88 13.72 -15.12 -13.62
C ASN A 88 14.43 -14.38 -14.75
N ASN A 89 15.15 -15.06 -15.62
CA ASN A 89 15.81 -14.50 -16.81
C ASN A 89 14.93 -14.48 -18.06
N ASN A 90 13.68 -14.93 -17.96
CA ASN A 90 12.75 -15.05 -19.09
C ASN A 90 11.69 -13.94 -19.10
N ALA A 91 12.08 -12.70 -18.79
CA ALA A 91 11.19 -11.55 -18.94
C ALA A 91 10.74 -11.36 -20.39
N THR A 92 11.53 -11.81 -21.34
CA THR A 92 11.23 -11.83 -22.80
C THR A 92 11.33 -13.23 -23.35
N GLY A 93 11.05 -13.39 -24.64
CA GLY A 93 11.06 -14.68 -25.33
C GLY A 93 9.66 -15.23 -25.56
N TYR A 94 9.57 -16.27 -26.36
CA TYR A 94 8.32 -16.90 -26.77
C TYR A 94 8.13 -18.24 -26.02
N TYR A 95 6.90 -18.46 -25.60
CA TYR A 95 6.37 -19.76 -25.21
C TYR A 95 5.13 -20.05 -26.07
N GLU A 96 4.88 -21.30 -26.38
CA GLU A 96 3.75 -21.72 -27.24
C GLU A 96 2.39 -21.62 -26.54
N ASP A 97 2.39 -21.41 -25.23
CA ASP A 97 1.20 -21.19 -24.42
C ASP A 97 1.43 -20.11 -23.34
N GLY A 98 0.37 -19.79 -22.61
CA GLY A 98 0.42 -18.83 -21.54
C GLY A 98 0.09 -17.40 -21.98
N GLU A 99 0.45 -16.45 -21.11
CA GLU A 99 0.08 -15.05 -21.26
C GLU A 99 1.20 -14.13 -20.76
N THR A 100 1.25 -12.93 -21.32
CA THR A 100 2.15 -11.86 -20.87
C THR A 100 1.37 -10.56 -20.81
N GLU A 101 1.38 -9.92 -19.66
CA GLU A 101 0.72 -8.64 -19.44
C GLU A 101 1.71 -7.61 -18.92
N ASP A 102 1.62 -6.39 -19.44
CA ASP A 102 2.41 -5.23 -19.02
C ASP A 102 1.51 -4.16 -18.42
N TYR A 103 1.89 -3.70 -17.24
CA TYR A 103 1.19 -2.65 -16.51
C TYR A 103 2.11 -1.46 -16.31
N ARG A 104 1.55 -0.27 -16.50
CA ARG A 104 2.17 0.97 -16.05
C ARG A 104 1.80 1.20 -14.58
N VAL A 105 2.79 1.33 -13.72
CA VAL A 105 2.63 1.47 -12.27
C VAL A 105 3.05 2.88 -11.86
N LEU A 106 2.19 3.59 -11.14
CA LEU A 106 2.55 4.85 -10.53
C LEU A 106 3.41 4.58 -9.28
N VAL A 107 4.56 5.23 -9.21
CA VAL A 107 5.37 5.29 -8.00
C VAL A 107 4.81 6.41 -7.14
N ASP A 108 4.12 6.05 -6.08
CA ASP A 108 3.50 7.01 -5.18
C ASP A 108 3.85 6.64 -3.73
N ASP A 109 4.43 7.59 -3.01
CA ASP A 109 4.60 7.51 -1.58
C ASP A 109 3.24 7.77 -0.92
N PHE A 110 2.37 6.75 -0.94
CA PHE A 110 1.26 6.83 -0.01
C PHE A 110 1.86 6.93 1.40
N PRO A 111 1.48 7.92 2.18
CA PRO A 111 1.91 7.97 3.56
C PRO A 111 1.56 6.63 4.18
N LEU A 112 2.52 6.00 4.84
CA LEU A 112 2.28 4.75 5.57
C LEU A 112 1.03 4.96 6.41
N ALA A 113 0.07 4.03 6.31
CA ALA A 113 -1.16 4.13 7.09
C ALA A 113 -0.76 4.25 8.57
N ILE A 114 -0.93 5.44 9.13
CA ILE A 114 -0.67 5.65 10.56
C ILE A 114 -1.60 4.74 11.36
N ASN A 115 -1.08 4.15 12.41
CA ASN A 115 -1.90 3.40 13.33
C ASN A 115 -2.45 4.36 14.39
N LEU A 116 -3.75 4.61 14.37
CA LEU A 116 -4.44 5.29 15.46
C LEU A 116 -4.59 4.30 16.62
N LEU A 117 -3.80 4.50 17.68
CA LEU A 117 -3.78 3.63 18.85
C LEU A 117 -4.92 3.96 19.83
N SER A 118 -5.24 5.24 19.97
CA SER A 118 -6.37 5.72 20.76
C SER A 118 -6.86 7.08 20.28
N PHE A 119 -8.13 7.34 20.44
CA PHE A 119 -8.75 8.65 20.31
C PHE A 119 -9.79 8.82 21.42
N THR A 120 -9.66 9.86 22.21
CA THR A 120 -10.57 10.13 23.35
C THR A 120 -10.98 11.59 23.35
N THR A 121 -12.23 11.83 23.75
CA THR A 121 -12.75 13.16 23.98
C THR A 121 -13.22 13.29 25.42
N ARG A 122 -12.97 14.43 26.04
CA ARG A 122 -13.39 14.73 27.40
C ARG A 122 -13.95 16.14 27.49
N VAL A 123 -15.17 16.26 27.96
CA VAL A 123 -15.76 17.55 28.35
C VAL A 123 -15.08 18.03 29.64
N ILE A 124 -14.44 19.19 29.60
CA ILE A 124 -13.81 19.84 30.74
C ILE A 124 -14.78 20.82 31.39
N THR A 125 -15.41 21.65 30.55
CA THR A 125 -16.51 22.57 30.91
C THR A 125 -17.50 22.63 29.76
N ASP A 126 -18.61 23.31 29.92
CA ASP A 126 -19.62 23.51 28.86
C ASP A 126 -19.03 24.18 27.59
N ASP A 127 -17.96 24.95 27.76
CA ASP A 127 -17.29 25.69 26.69
C ASP A 127 -15.90 25.11 26.36
N HIS A 128 -15.56 23.90 26.85
CA HIS A 128 -14.24 23.33 26.65
C HIS A 128 -14.28 21.81 26.51
N VAL A 129 -13.92 21.32 25.35
CA VAL A 129 -13.72 19.89 25.07
C VAL A 129 -12.25 19.62 24.75
N LYS A 130 -11.66 18.65 25.44
CA LYS A 130 -10.30 18.16 25.22
C LYS A 130 -10.33 16.93 24.35
N LEU A 131 -9.55 16.91 23.26
CA LEU A 131 -9.31 15.77 22.40
C LEU A 131 -7.88 15.27 22.61
N GLU A 132 -7.72 13.99 22.81
CA GLU A 132 -6.40 13.36 22.96
C GLU A 132 -6.34 12.12 22.08
N TRP A 133 -5.24 11.96 21.34
CA TRP A 133 -5.02 10.75 20.55
C TRP A 133 -3.55 10.34 20.57
N MET A 134 -3.34 9.05 20.31
CA MET A 134 -2.03 8.45 20.16
C MET A 134 -1.95 7.70 18.84
N THR A 135 -0.79 7.79 18.23
CA THR A 135 -0.50 7.15 16.95
C THR A 135 0.85 6.48 16.96
N SER A 136 1.09 5.61 15.99
CA SER A 136 2.41 5.10 15.62
C SER A 136 2.54 5.01 14.11
N GLY A 137 3.78 4.98 13.60
CA GLY A 137 4.03 4.84 12.18
C GLY A 137 3.84 6.12 11.37
N GLU A 138 4.21 7.28 11.90
CA GLU A 138 4.05 8.59 11.25
C GLU A 138 5.15 8.95 10.24
N GLU A 139 5.71 7.96 9.58
CA GLU A 139 6.71 8.21 8.55
C GLU A 139 6.05 8.84 7.31
N ASN A 140 6.59 9.96 6.84
CA ASN A 140 6.04 10.73 5.69
C ASN A 140 4.58 11.21 5.86
N PHE A 141 4.12 11.38 7.08
CA PHE A 141 2.78 11.84 7.39
C PHE A 141 2.78 13.32 7.81
N ASN A 142 1.90 14.13 7.18
CA ASN A 142 1.91 15.58 7.40
C ASN A 142 1.16 16.02 8.67
N GLY A 143 0.06 15.35 9.02
CA GLY A 143 -0.73 15.76 10.19
C GLY A 143 -2.20 15.34 10.12
N PHE A 144 -2.96 15.87 11.07
CA PHE A 144 -4.37 15.55 11.32
C PHE A 144 -5.23 16.78 11.16
N ASP A 145 -6.31 16.67 10.42
CA ASP A 145 -7.37 17.67 10.45
C ASP A 145 -8.36 17.34 11.55
N ILE A 146 -8.44 18.22 12.53
CA ILE A 146 -9.45 18.13 13.58
C ILE A 146 -10.75 18.68 13.02
N GLN A 147 -11.76 17.82 12.99
CA GLN A 147 -13.08 18.17 12.47
C GLN A 147 -14.15 18.04 13.54
N ARG A 148 -15.19 18.87 13.42
CA ARG A 148 -16.35 18.84 14.30
C ARG A 148 -17.64 18.86 13.49
N SER A 149 -18.65 18.14 14.00
CA SER A 149 -19.97 18.06 13.41
C SER A 149 -21.08 18.08 14.47
N SER A 150 -22.25 18.58 14.13
CA SER A 150 -23.47 18.48 14.94
C SER A 150 -24.30 17.22 14.62
N ASP A 151 -24.10 16.63 13.45
CA ASP A 151 -24.94 15.57 12.88
C ASP A 151 -24.16 14.33 12.43
N ALA A 152 -22.83 14.33 12.55
CA ALA A 152 -21.89 13.32 12.06
C ALA A 152 -21.93 13.10 10.52
N LEU A 153 -22.52 14.02 9.76
CA LEU A 153 -22.61 14.00 8.31
C LEU A 153 -21.88 15.17 7.68
N ASN A 154 -22.11 16.37 8.24
CA ASN A 154 -21.49 17.61 7.77
C ASN A 154 -20.38 18.03 8.73
N TRP A 155 -19.13 18.02 8.25
CA TRP A 155 -17.95 18.25 9.06
C TRP A 155 -17.30 19.60 8.75
N THR A 156 -16.86 20.28 9.80
CA THR A 156 -16.11 21.54 9.70
C THR A 156 -14.73 21.33 10.29
N THR A 157 -13.69 21.65 9.55
CA THR A 157 -12.30 21.61 10.03
C THR A 157 -12.07 22.77 10.99
N LEU A 158 -11.60 22.44 12.19
CA LEU A 158 -11.28 23.42 13.24
C LEU A 158 -9.80 23.81 13.18
N GLN A 159 -8.92 22.82 13.00
CA GLN A 159 -7.47 22.99 13.05
C GLN A 159 -6.77 21.83 12.36
N THR A 160 -5.65 22.12 11.72
CA THR A 160 -4.67 21.09 11.32
C THR A 160 -3.59 21.00 12.40
N VAL A 161 -3.34 19.80 12.90
CA VAL A 161 -2.26 19.49 13.86
C VAL A 161 -1.19 18.72 13.10
N PHE A 162 -0.01 19.32 12.94
CA PHE A 162 1.08 18.71 12.20
C PHE A 162 1.66 17.52 12.95
N ALA A 163 2.02 16.47 12.21
CA ALA A 163 2.71 15.30 12.75
C ALA A 163 4.09 15.67 13.31
N THR A 164 4.50 15.01 14.37
CA THR A 164 5.84 15.22 14.94
C THR A 164 6.94 14.46 14.21
N GLY A 165 6.57 13.53 13.30
CA GLY A 165 7.43 12.98 12.26
C GLY A 165 8.63 12.15 12.73
N ASN A 166 8.52 11.39 13.80
CA ASN A 166 9.66 10.71 14.44
C ASN A 166 9.85 9.22 14.06
N GLY A 167 9.41 8.81 12.86
CA GLY A 167 9.68 7.46 12.33
C GLY A 167 8.63 6.38 12.69
N SER A 168 8.77 5.22 12.07
CA SER A 168 7.75 4.17 12.01
C SER A 168 7.44 3.45 13.32
N SER A 169 8.32 3.51 14.34
CA SER A 169 8.16 2.77 15.61
C SER A 169 7.88 3.66 16.83
N THR A 170 7.83 4.97 16.67
CA THR A 170 7.61 5.91 17.76
C THR A 170 6.11 6.09 18.03
N ILE A 171 5.71 6.03 19.31
CA ILE A 171 4.36 6.41 19.73
C ILE A 171 4.35 7.91 19.95
N ASN A 172 3.49 8.60 19.23
CA ASN A 172 3.29 10.03 19.34
C ASN A 172 1.96 10.32 20.04
N GLN A 173 1.94 11.38 20.84
CA GLN A 173 0.76 11.81 21.59
C GLN A 173 0.39 13.22 21.17
N TYR A 174 -0.88 13.44 20.95
CA TYR A 174 -1.43 14.69 20.49
C TYR A 174 -2.57 15.17 21.38
N LEU A 175 -2.75 16.46 21.38
CA LEU A 175 -3.76 17.16 22.15
C LEU A 175 -4.33 18.31 21.31
N TYR A 176 -5.64 18.42 21.33
CA TYR A 176 -6.36 19.61 20.86
C TYR A 176 -7.42 20.05 21.88
N ASN A 177 -7.57 21.33 22.08
CA ASN A 177 -8.62 21.90 22.94
C ASN A 177 -9.61 22.68 22.07
N ASP A 178 -10.84 22.20 21.97
CA ASP A 178 -11.94 22.97 21.41
C ASP A 178 -12.51 23.87 22.51
N LEU A 179 -12.25 25.17 22.40
CA LEU A 179 -12.69 26.18 23.37
C LEU A 179 -14.07 26.77 23.02
N HIS A 180 -14.68 26.31 21.94
CA HIS A 180 -15.99 26.76 21.49
C HIS A 180 -16.80 25.57 20.91
N PRO A 181 -17.05 24.49 21.71
CA PRO A 181 -17.84 23.36 21.27
C PRO A 181 -19.26 23.78 20.90
N LEU A 182 -19.94 22.97 20.09
CA LEU A 182 -21.34 23.24 19.76
C LEU A 182 -22.21 23.05 21.01
N LYS A 183 -23.25 23.87 21.13
CA LYS A 183 -24.24 23.69 22.22
C LYS A 183 -25.00 22.38 21.99
N GLY A 184 -25.04 21.55 23.04
CA GLY A 184 -25.70 20.24 23.02
C GLY A 184 -24.73 19.15 22.63
N LYS A 185 -24.78 18.63 21.38
CA LYS A 185 -23.98 17.49 20.93
C LYS A 185 -22.94 17.90 19.91
N SER A 186 -21.70 17.54 20.15
CA SER A 186 -20.60 17.66 19.18
C SER A 186 -20.01 16.27 18.90
N PHE A 187 -19.75 16.02 17.62
CA PHE A 187 -18.95 14.88 17.16
C PHE A 187 -17.57 15.38 16.69
N TYR A 188 -16.57 14.57 16.93
CA TYR A 188 -15.21 14.85 16.52
C TYR A 188 -14.61 13.66 15.78
#